data_6c362e79869fc91ade23b21392a5f72b
#
_entry.id   6c362e79869fc91ade23b21392a5f72b
#
_cell.length_a   1.000
_cell.length_b   1.000
_cell.length_c   1.000
_cell.angle_alpha   90.00
_cell.angle_beta   90.00
_cell.angle_gamma   90.00
#
_symmetry.space_group_name_H-M   'P 1'
#
loop_
_entity.id
_entity.type
_entity.pdbx_description
1 polymer ?
#
loop_
_entity_poly.entity_id
_entity_poly.type
_entity_poly.pdbx_seq_one_letter_code
_entity_poly.pdbx_strand_id
1 'polypeptide(L)'
;KNEMENTVYELILGNCSLKQSMQNVDGIDNLQIIPSNVNLAGAEIELLDVEHDREYILKNEIDYVKDDYDFVIIDCPPSLNLLTVNALTTADTVLVPIQCEYYALEGISQLIKTIELVKDRLNDKLKIEGVVFTMYDARTNLSADVVNNVKENLDTKIYNTIIPRNVRLAEAPSHGLPINLYESRSAGAESYRNLAKEIVDRKDL
;
A
#
# COMPACT_ATOMS: atom_id res chain seq x y z
N LYS A 1 17.52 4.01 18.92
CA LYS A 1 16.59 3.19 18.08
C LYS A 1 16.43 1.89 18.82
N ASN A 2 15.27 1.64 19.43
CA ASN A 2 14.94 0.30 19.91
C ASN A 2 14.85 -0.57 18.65
N GLU A 3 15.61 -1.64 18.57
CA GLU A 3 15.40 -2.69 17.59
C GLU A 3 14.03 -3.29 17.91
N MET A 4 13.10 -3.16 16.98
CA MET A 4 11.78 -3.76 17.11
C MET A 4 11.96 -5.26 16.93
N GLU A 5 11.58 -6.04 17.97
CA GLU A 5 11.84 -7.49 18.00
C GLU A 5 10.82 -8.30 17.20
N ASN A 6 9.59 -7.78 17.01
CA ASN A 6 8.52 -8.49 16.32
C ASN A 6 8.01 -7.63 15.14
N THR A 7 8.46 -7.94 13.95
CA THR A 7 8.13 -7.22 12.73
C THR A 7 7.46 -8.14 11.71
N VAL A 8 7.10 -7.61 10.54
CA VAL A 8 6.59 -8.41 9.42
C VAL A 8 7.56 -9.54 9.06
N TYR A 9 8.89 -9.34 9.23
CA TYR A 9 9.89 -10.37 8.96
C TYR A 9 9.71 -11.58 9.89
N GLU A 10 9.66 -11.37 11.21
CA GLU A 10 9.47 -12.46 12.17
C GLU A 10 8.10 -13.12 12.01
N LEU A 11 7.07 -12.34 11.67
CA LEU A 11 5.72 -12.86 11.41
C LEU A 11 5.70 -13.80 10.20
N ILE A 12 6.26 -13.37 9.07
CA ILE A 12 6.27 -14.17 7.82
C ILE A 12 7.08 -15.45 7.98
N LEU A 13 8.15 -15.44 8.78
CA LEU A 13 8.96 -16.63 9.06
C LEU A 13 8.40 -17.50 10.19
N GLY A 14 7.26 -17.14 10.78
CA GLY A 14 6.63 -17.90 11.87
C GLY A 14 7.37 -17.81 13.21
N ASN A 15 8.27 -16.84 13.37
CA ASN A 15 9.05 -16.63 14.58
C ASN A 15 8.29 -15.86 15.67
N CYS A 16 7.18 -15.21 15.32
CA CYS A 16 6.25 -14.59 16.26
C CYS A 16 4.81 -14.74 15.77
N SER A 17 3.85 -14.59 16.66
CA SER A 17 2.43 -14.53 16.30
C SER A 17 2.04 -13.12 15.83
N LEU A 18 0.94 -13.02 15.06
CA LEU A 18 0.37 -11.75 14.64
C LEU A 18 0.15 -10.79 15.82
N LYS A 19 -0.41 -11.28 16.94
CA LYS A 19 -0.63 -10.44 18.14
C LYS A 19 0.65 -9.87 18.77
N GLN A 20 1.76 -10.60 18.65
CA GLN A 20 3.05 -10.13 19.16
C GLN A 20 3.68 -9.08 18.24
N SER A 21 3.37 -9.10 16.94
CA SER A 21 3.89 -8.12 15.97
C SER A 21 3.05 -6.84 15.90
N MET A 22 1.80 -6.88 16.36
CA MET A 22 0.89 -5.73 16.33
C MET A 22 1.22 -4.72 17.43
N GLN A 23 1.29 -3.45 17.07
CA GLN A 23 1.60 -2.34 17.98
C GLN A 23 0.56 -1.22 17.82
N ASN A 24 0.12 -0.66 18.95
CA ASN A 24 -0.69 0.55 18.93
C ASN A 24 0.16 1.76 18.52
N VAL A 25 -0.45 2.70 17.83
CA VAL A 25 0.20 3.94 17.42
C VAL A 25 -0.12 5.03 18.44
N ASP A 26 0.92 5.56 19.09
CA ASP A 26 0.76 6.63 20.08
C ASP A 26 0.05 7.86 19.48
N GLY A 27 -0.99 8.32 20.15
CA GLY A 27 -1.75 9.49 19.74
C GLY A 27 -2.72 9.27 18.57
N ILE A 28 -2.93 8.04 18.12
CA ILE A 28 -3.95 7.70 17.12
C ILE A 28 -4.77 6.51 17.63
N ASP A 29 -6.00 6.80 18.03
CA ASP A 29 -6.92 5.75 18.46
C ASP A 29 -7.33 4.86 17.30
N ASN A 30 -7.59 3.58 17.59
CA ASN A 30 -8.07 2.58 16.62
C ASN A 30 -7.11 2.33 15.44
N LEU A 31 -5.82 2.62 15.59
CA LEU A 31 -4.78 2.27 14.62
C LEU A 31 -3.75 1.36 15.26
N GLN A 32 -3.54 0.22 14.62
CA GLN A 32 -2.45 -0.69 14.93
C GLN A 32 -1.55 -0.86 13.71
N ILE A 33 -0.27 -1.08 13.93
CA ILE A 33 0.71 -1.32 12.88
C ILE A 33 1.48 -2.61 13.17
N ILE A 34 1.87 -3.30 12.11
CA ILE A 34 2.91 -4.32 12.13
C ILE A 34 4.12 -3.66 11.45
N PRO A 35 5.19 -3.35 12.20
CA PRO A 35 6.32 -2.63 11.65
C PRO A 35 7.16 -3.53 10.73
N SER A 36 7.92 -2.91 9.86
CA SER A 36 8.93 -3.57 9.03
C SER A 36 10.32 -3.00 9.31
N ASN A 37 11.35 -3.78 9.02
CA ASN A 37 12.74 -3.38 9.08
C ASN A 37 13.52 -3.90 7.86
N VAL A 38 14.82 -3.61 7.80
CA VAL A 38 15.70 -3.99 6.69
C VAL A 38 15.84 -5.51 6.51
N ASN A 39 15.57 -6.31 7.56
CA ASN A 39 15.67 -7.77 7.50
C ASN A 39 14.60 -8.37 6.59
N LEU A 40 13.46 -7.67 6.40
CA LEU A 40 12.38 -8.15 5.53
C LEU A 40 12.86 -8.44 4.10
N ALA A 41 13.87 -7.72 3.60
CA ALA A 41 14.48 -8.03 2.31
C ALA A 41 15.12 -9.42 2.26
N GLY A 42 15.58 -9.95 3.39
CA GLY A 42 16.12 -11.31 3.50
C GLY A 42 15.05 -12.40 3.50
N ALA A 43 13.84 -12.08 3.92
CA ALA A 43 12.73 -13.05 3.99
C ALA A 43 12.42 -13.71 2.64
N GLU A 44 12.65 -13.02 1.53
CA GLU A 44 12.46 -13.59 0.19
C GLU A 44 13.32 -14.82 -0.07
N ILE A 45 14.55 -14.82 0.44
CA ILE A 45 15.47 -15.95 0.27
C ILE A 45 15.02 -17.10 1.17
N GLU A 46 14.66 -16.80 2.41
CA GLU A 46 14.22 -17.80 3.38
C GLU A 46 12.88 -18.43 2.99
N LEU A 47 11.97 -17.67 2.38
CA LEU A 47 10.72 -18.18 1.84
C LEU A 47 10.88 -19.13 0.65
N LEU A 48 12.04 -19.13 -0.02
CA LEU A 48 12.32 -20.13 -1.08
C LEU A 48 12.42 -21.55 -0.53
N ASP A 49 12.81 -21.69 0.73
CA ASP A 49 12.92 -22.99 1.42
C ASP A 49 11.57 -23.53 1.92
N VAL A 50 10.51 -22.71 1.84
CA VAL A 50 9.15 -23.14 2.15
C VAL A 50 8.57 -23.93 0.97
N GLU A 51 8.30 -25.21 1.15
CA GLU A 51 7.90 -26.11 0.07
C GLU A 51 6.47 -25.86 -0.44
N HIS A 52 5.54 -25.46 0.46
CA HIS A 52 4.12 -25.34 0.12
C HIS A 52 3.52 -24.04 0.66
N ASP A 53 2.57 -23.48 -0.08
CA ASP A 53 1.71 -22.36 0.33
C ASP A 53 2.46 -21.08 0.75
N ARG A 54 3.69 -20.91 0.30
CA ARG A 54 4.52 -19.74 0.63
C ARG A 54 3.94 -18.41 0.14
N GLU A 55 3.04 -18.46 -0.83
CA GLU A 55 2.31 -17.30 -1.36
C GLU A 55 1.13 -16.89 -0.45
N TYR A 56 0.75 -17.73 0.53
CA TYR A 56 -0.42 -17.54 1.40
C TYR A 56 -0.07 -17.30 2.87
N ILE A 57 1.21 -17.18 3.22
CA ILE A 57 1.64 -17.05 4.62
C ILE A 57 1.01 -15.81 5.27
N LEU A 58 1.10 -14.65 4.61
CA LEU A 58 0.51 -13.42 5.14
C LEU A 58 -1.03 -13.50 5.20
N LYS A 59 -1.64 -14.12 4.20
CA LYS A 59 -3.09 -14.33 4.17
C LYS A 59 -3.57 -15.14 5.38
N ASN A 60 -2.89 -16.23 5.66
CA ASN A 60 -3.24 -17.11 6.77
C ASN A 60 -3.19 -16.36 8.10
N GLU A 61 -2.22 -15.48 8.29
CA GLU A 61 -2.12 -14.65 9.50
C GLU A 61 -3.21 -13.57 9.58
N ILE A 62 -3.45 -12.85 8.48
CA ILE A 62 -4.43 -11.75 8.45
C ILE A 62 -5.87 -12.26 8.56
N ASP A 63 -6.18 -13.41 8.01
CA ASP A 63 -7.53 -14.02 8.07
C ASP A 63 -8.02 -14.24 9.52
N TYR A 64 -7.12 -14.34 10.50
CA TYR A 64 -7.51 -14.46 11.92
C TYR A 64 -8.02 -13.16 12.55
N VAL A 65 -7.70 -12.00 11.99
CA VAL A 65 -8.00 -10.70 12.62
C VAL A 65 -8.76 -9.74 11.71
N LYS A 66 -8.87 -10.01 10.41
CA LYS A 66 -9.44 -9.05 9.45
C LYS A 66 -10.85 -8.58 9.81
N ASP A 67 -11.65 -9.43 10.45
CA ASP A 67 -13.03 -9.12 10.82
C ASP A 67 -13.10 -8.17 12.05
N ASP A 68 -11.99 -7.96 12.74
CA ASP A 68 -11.88 -7.01 13.86
C ASP A 68 -11.59 -5.57 13.37
N TYR A 69 -11.34 -5.37 12.05
CA TYR A 69 -10.93 -4.10 11.46
C TYR A 69 -11.84 -3.68 10.31
N ASP A 70 -12.11 -2.38 10.22
CA ASP A 70 -12.78 -1.79 9.05
C ASP A 70 -11.89 -1.83 7.80
N PHE A 71 -10.57 -1.66 7.99
CA PHE A 71 -9.55 -1.68 6.93
C PHE A 71 -8.27 -2.36 7.41
N VAL A 72 -7.70 -3.18 6.55
CA VAL A 72 -6.32 -3.67 6.65
C VAL A 72 -5.55 -3.13 5.45
N ILE A 73 -4.54 -2.31 5.68
CA ILE A 73 -3.74 -1.67 4.63
C ILE A 73 -2.36 -2.30 4.61
N ILE A 74 -1.98 -2.88 3.47
CA ILE A 74 -0.67 -3.50 3.26
C ILE A 74 0.15 -2.57 2.35
N ASP A 75 1.19 -1.93 2.92
CA ASP A 75 2.15 -1.12 2.16
C ASP A 75 3.19 -2.04 1.51
N CYS A 76 3.32 -1.94 0.18
CA CYS A 76 4.17 -2.81 -0.61
C CYS A 76 5.27 -2.02 -1.34
N PRO A 77 6.49 -2.56 -1.45
CA PRO A 77 7.50 -1.98 -2.33
C PRO A 77 7.08 -2.13 -3.81
N PRO A 78 7.63 -1.32 -4.72
CA PRO A 78 7.31 -1.39 -6.15
C PRO A 78 7.92 -2.62 -6.86
N SER A 79 8.44 -3.58 -6.13
CA SER A 79 9.03 -4.82 -6.65
C SER A 79 7.97 -5.91 -6.78
N LEU A 80 8.07 -6.72 -7.84
CA LEU A 80 7.19 -7.86 -8.09
C LEU A 80 7.84 -9.15 -7.56
N ASN A 81 8.00 -9.22 -6.26
CA ASN A 81 8.65 -10.31 -5.55
C ASN A 81 7.65 -11.14 -4.74
N LEU A 82 8.12 -12.16 -4.04
CA LEU A 82 7.28 -13.06 -3.25
C LEU A 82 6.53 -12.34 -2.12
N LEU A 83 7.11 -11.29 -1.54
CA LEU A 83 6.43 -10.47 -0.52
C LEU A 83 5.24 -9.71 -1.11
N THR A 84 5.41 -9.11 -2.30
CA THR A 84 4.31 -8.46 -3.02
C THR A 84 3.24 -9.47 -3.44
N VAL A 85 3.63 -10.68 -3.85
CA VAL A 85 2.68 -11.75 -4.15
C VAL A 85 1.88 -12.13 -2.89
N ASN A 86 2.51 -12.27 -1.72
CA ASN A 86 1.81 -12.49 -0.46
C ASN A 86 0.80 -11.39 -0.14
N ALA A 87 1.18 -10.13 -0.35
CA ALA A 87 0.26 -9.01 -0.16
C ALA A 87 -0.95 -9.06 -1.10
N LEU A 88 -0.73 -9.31 -2.39
CA LEU A 88 -1.78 -9.40 -3.41
C LEU A 88 -2.69 -10.63 -3.19
N THR A 89 -2.14 -11.73 -2.70
CA THR A 89 -2.91 -12.95 -2.36
C THR A 89 -3.80 -12.72 -1.14
N THR A 90 -3.36 -11.85 -0.22
CA THR A 90 -4.09 -11.50 1.00
C THR A 90 -5.18 -10.46 0.75
N ALA A 91 -4.93 -9.51 -0.15
CA ALA A 91 -5.78 -8.34 -0.34
C ALA A 91 -7.10 -8.66 -1.06
N ASP A 92 -8.16 -7.93 -0.72
CA ASP A 92 -9.42 -7.90 -1.48
C ASP A 92 -9.30 -6.97 -2.68
N THR A 93 -8.63 -5.84 -2.49
CA THR A 93 -8.47 -4.81 -3.53
C THR A 93 -7.06 -4.20 -3.53
N VAL A 94 -6.69 -3.61 -4.67
CA VAL A 94 -5.41 -2.91 -4.85
C VAL A 94 -5.67 -1.46 -5.21
N LEU A 95 -5.26 -0.54 -4.34
CA LEU A 95 -5.15 0.88 -4.64
C LEU A 95 -3.79 1.16 -5.29
N VAL A 96 -3.78 1.72 -6.49
CA VAL A 96 -2.57 1.95 -7.28
C VAL A 96 -2.18 3.43 -7.26
N PRO A 97 -1.17 3.84 -6.48
CA PRO A 97 -0.63 5.20 -6.56
C PRO A 97 0.26 5.36 -7.78
N ILE A 98 0.02 6.39 -8.58
CA ILE A 98 0.81 6.74 -9.76
C ILE A 98 1.47 8.09 -9.55
N GLN A 99 2.79 8.15 -9.61
CA GLN A 99 3.49 9.42 -9.66
C GLN A 99 3.32 10.06 -11.05
N CYS A 100 3.03 11.37 -11.08
CA CYS A 100 2.86 12.12 -12.34
C CYS A 100 4.22 12.45 -12.98
N GLU A 101 4.97 11.39 -13.35
CA GLU A 101 6.30 11.45 -13.97
C GLU A 101 6.36 10.60 -15.25
N TYR A 102 7.37 10.81 -16.08
CA TYR A 102 7.44 10.26 -17.45
C TYR A 102 7.29 8.73 -17.54
N TYR A 103 7.90 7.99 -16.63
CA TYR A 103 7.87 6.52 -16.66
C TYR A 103 6.63 5.87 -16.00
N ALA A 104 5.66 6.68 -15.60
CA ALA A 104 4.48 6.20 -14.89
C ALA A 104 3.69 5.13 -15.66
N LEU A 105 3.55 5.29 -16.98
CA LEU A 105 2.75 4.39 -17.83
C LEU A 105 3.38 3.02 -18.03
N GLU A 106 4.69 2.96 -18.13
CA GLU A 106 5.41 1.68 -18.28
C GLU A 106 5.28 0.85 -16.99
N GLY A 107 5.50 1.50 -15.84
CA GLY A 107 5.39 0.84 -14.54
C GLY A 107 3.99 0.30 -14.25
N ILE A 108 2.94 1.08 -14.58
CA ILE A 108 1.56 0.66 -14.34
C ILE A 108 1.16 -0.55 -15.19
N SER A 109 1.61 -0.61 -16.44
CA SER A 109 1.29 -1.73 -17.33
C SER A 109 1.86 -3.05 -16.82
N GLN A 110 3.06 -3.04 -16.24
CA GLN A 110 3.66 -4.22 -15.63
C GLN A 110 2.95 -4.61 -14.34
N LEU A 111 2.58 -3.63 -13.50
CA LEU A 111 1.84 -3.89 -12.27
C LEU A 111 0.47 -4.54 -12.56
N ILE A 112 -0.29 -4.01 -13.52
CA ILE A 112 -1.60 -4.56 -13.90
C ILE A 112 -1.47 -6.01 -14.35
N LYS A 113 -0.51 -6.33 -15.22
CA LYS A 113 -0.27 -7.72 -15.65
C LYS A 113 0.03 -8.64 -14.47
N THR A 114 0.73 -8.16 -13.47
CA THR A 114 1.02 -8.96 -12.27
C THR A 114 -0.23 -9.15 -11.41
N ILE A 115 -1.04 -8.10 -11.24
CA ILE A 115 -2.32 -8.19 -10.53
C ILE A 115 -3.24 -9.22 -11.22
N GLU A 116 -3.33 -9.17 -12.56
CA GLU A 116 -4.09 -10.14 -13.35
C GLU A 116 -3.55 -11.57 -13.18
N LEU A 117 -2.23 -11.76 -13.21
CA LEU A 117 -1.61 -13.06 -12.99
C LEU A 117 -1.90 -13.63 -11.61
N VAL A 118 -1.83 -12.80 -10.56
CA VAL A 118 -2.17 -13.21 -9.20
C VAL A 118 -3.67 -13.52 -9.10
N LYS A 119 -4.52 -12.69 -9.70
CA LYS A 119 -5.96 -12.93 -9.76
C LYS A 119 -6.29 -14.26 -10.41
N ASP A 120 -5.68 -14.59 -11.52
CA ASP A 120 -5.97 -15.80 -12.28
C ASP A 120 -5.48 -17.09 -11.58
N ARG A 121 -4.45 -17.00 -10.75
CA ARG A 121 -3.77 -18.19 -10.21
C ARG A 121 -3.88 -18.36 -8.70
N LEU A 122 -3.96 -17.26 -7.95
CA LEU A 122 -3.79 -17.28 -6.50
C LEU A 122 -4.95 -16.63 -5.74
N ASN A 123 -5.60 -15.58 -6.30
CA ASN A 123 -6.67 -14.83 -5.63
C ASN A 123 -7.71 -14.33 -6.64
N ASP A 124 -8.67 -15.16 -6.98
CA ASP A 124 -9.72 -14.89 -7.98
C ASP A 124 -10.64 -13.71 -7.62
N LYS A 125 -10.65 -13.32 -6.35
CA LYS A 125 -11.45 -12.18 -5.85
C LYS A 125 -10.73 -10.84 -5.96
N LEU A 126 -9.41 -10.83 -6.21
CA LEU A 126 -8.61 -9.61 -6.27
C LEU A 126 -9.14 -8.65 -7.34
N LYS A 127 -9.29 -7.38 -6.98
CA LYS A 127 -9.75 -6.32 -7.86
C LYS A 127 -8.84 -5.10 -7.76
N ILE A 128 -8.75 -4.33 -8.83
CA ILE A 128 -8.17 -2.99 -8.75
C ILE A 128 -9.23 -2.06 -8.18
N GLU A 129 -8.99 -1.53 -6.98
CA GLU A 129 -9.84 -0.55 -6.29
C GLU A 129 -9.91 0.75 -7.08
N GLY A 130 -8.76 1.18 -7.54
CA GLY A 130 -8.63 2.36 -8.38
C GLY A 130 -7.20 2.89 -8.42
N VAL A 131 -7.02 3.90 -9.24
CA VAL A 131 -5.77 4.64 -9.41
C VAL A 131 -5.87 5.99 -8.73
N VAL A 132 -4.83 6.38 -7.96
CA VAL A 132 -4.68 7.72 -7.41
C VAL A 132 -3.40 8.37 -7.93
N PHE A 133 -3.53 9.59 -8.45
CA PHE A 133 -2.36 10.35 -8.89
C PHE A 133 -1.66 11.01 -7.71
N THR A 134 -0.34 10.89 -7.68
CA THR A 134 0.51 11.45 -6.63
C THR A 134 1.63 12.30 -7.23
N MET A 135 2.29 13.09 -6.40
CA MET A 135 3.38 13.97 -6.81
C MET A 135 3.00 14.93 -7.94
N TYR A 136 1.71 15.28 -8.05
CA TYR A 136 1.20 16.17 -9.08
C TYR A 136 1.73 17.59 -8.89
N ASP A 137 2.31 18.15 -9.94
CA ASP A 137 2.76 19.54 -9.98
C ASP A 137 1.98 20.31 -11.06
N ALA A 138 1.02 21.14 -10.62
CA ALA A 138 0.16 21.92 -11.51
C ALA A 138 0.92 22.96 -12.37
N ARG A 139 2.22 23.21 -12.09
CA ARG A 139 3.06 24.13 -12.85
C ARG A 139 3.66 23.48 -14.10
N THR A 140 3.53 22.15 -14.24
CA THR A 140 4.13 21.41 -15.34
C THR A 140 3.06 20.80 -16.24
N ASN A 141 3.26 20.86 -17.54
CA ASN A 141 2.42 20.17 -18.53
C ASN A 141 2.56 18.65 -18.38
N LEU A 142 3.76 18.16 -18.01
CA LEU A 142 4.02 16.75 -17.85
C LEU A 142 3.02 16.07 -16.90
N SER A 143 2.71 16.69 -15.75
CA SER A 143 1.75 16.12 -14.81
C SER A 143 0.34 16.00 -15.41
N ALA A 144 -0.10 17.00 -16.16
CA ALA A 144 -1.38 16.99 -16.86
C ALA A 144 -1.40 15.93 -17.98
N ASP A 145 -0.31 15.83 -18.74
CA ASP A 145 -0.17 14.87 -19.84
C ASP A 145 -0.21 13.42 -19.32
N VAL A 146 0.47 13.13 -18.20
CA VAL A 146 0.41 11.80 -17.55
C VAL A 146 -1.01 11.46 -17.11
N VAL A 147 -1.69 12.39 -16.45
CA VAL A 147 -3.09 12.18 -16.01
C VAL A 147 -4.01 11.88 -17.18
N ASN A 148 -3.92 12.66 -18.27
CA ASN A 148 -4.75 12.47 -19.46
C ASN A 148 -4.44 11.13 -20.13
N ASN A 149 -3.16 10.80 -20.29
CA ASN A 149 -2.73 9.57 -20.93
C ASN A 149 -3.20 8.32 -20.16
N VAL A 150 -3.08 8.34 -18.82
CA VAL A 150 -3.60 7.25 -17.98
C VAL A 150 -5.12 7.13 -18.13
N LYS A 151 -5.86 8.25 -18.14
CA LYS A 151 -7.32 8.27 -18.32
C LYS A 151 -7.77 7.71 -19.67
N GLU A 152 -6.99 7.95 -20.72
CA GLU A 152 -7.31 7.50 -22.07
C GLU A 152 -6.97 6.02 -22.32
N ASN A 153 -5.92 5.52 -21.66
CA ASN A 153 -5.38 4.18 -21.97
C ASN A 153 -5.64 3.13 -20.89
N LEU A 154 -6.15 3.52 -19.73
CA LEU A 154 -6.41 2.60 -18.63
C LEU A 154 -7.92 2.48 -18.38
N ASP A 155 -8.47 1.30 -18.69
CA ASP A 155 -9.87 0.98 -18.39
C ASP A 155 -10.02 0.54 -16.92
N THR A 156 -9.78 1.49 -16.00
CA THR A 156 -9.93 1.25 -14.58
C THR A 156 -10.43 2.50 -13.87
N LYS A 157 -10.92 2.32 -12.67
CA LYS A 157 -11.45 3.40 -11.83
C LYS A 157 -10.33 4.35 -11.42
N ILE A 158 -10.55 5.65 -11.57
CA ILE A 158 -9.60 6.69 -11.17
C ILE A 158 -10.24 7.52 -10.07
N TYR A 159 -9.49 7.78 -9.01
CA TYR A 159 -9.92 8.67 -7.94
C TYR A 159 -9.95 10.12 -8.40
N ASN A 160 -10.98 10.88 -7.94
CA ASN A 160 -11.06 12.32 -8.22
C ASN A 160 -9.97 13.08 -7.46
N THR A 161 -9.61 12.56 -6.29
CA THR A 161 -8.56 13.16 -5.46
C THR A 161 -7.19 12.94 -6.08
N ILE A 162 -6.42 14.03 -6.15
CA ILE A 162 -5.02 14.05 -6.60
C ILE A 162 -4.14 14.51 -5.44
N ILE A 163 -3.06 13.78 -5.17
CA ILE A 163 -2.08 14.16 -4.14
C ILE A 163 -1.01 15.05 -4.77
N PRO A 164 -0.91 16.32 -4.36
CA PRO A 164 0.07 17.23 -4.94
C PRO A 164 1.50 16.93 -4.46
N ARG A 165 2.48 17.36 -5.23
CA ARG A 165 3.87 17.49 -4.75
C ARG A 165 3.88 18.51 -3.62
N ASN A 166 4.22 18.09 -2.40
CA ASN A 166 4.15 18.92 -1.21
C ASN A 166 5.33 18.65 -0.28
N VAL A 167 6.06 19.68 0.09
CA VAL A 167 7.26 19.60 0.94
C VAL A 167 6.90 19.03 2.32
N ARG A 168 5.74 19.38 2.86
CA ARG A 168 5.31 18.90 4.19
C ARG A 168 5.10 17.37 4.22
N LEU A 169 4.65 16.78 3.09
CA LEU A 169 4.57 15.33 2.96
C LEU A 169 5.95 14.67 2.96
N ALA A 170 6.96 15.34 2.40
CA ALA A 170 8.34 14.84 2.42
C ALA A 170 9.01 15.00 3.79
N GLU A 171 8.67 16.03 4.55
CA GLU A 171 9.23 16.32 5.87
C GLU A 171 8.65 15.42 6.98
N ALA A 172 7.36 15.14 6.95
CA ALA A 172 6.64 14.42 8.01
C ALA A 172 7.32 13.09 8.42
N PRO A 173 7.80 12.23 7.50
CA PRO A 173 8.51 11.00 7.87
C PRO A 173 9.80 11.23 8.65
N SER A 174 10.52 12.34 8.41
CA SER A 174 11.74 12.66 9.16
C SER A 174 11.47 12.98 10.62
N HIS A 175 10.24 13.36 10.94
CA HIS A 175 9.76 13.60 12.31
C HIS A 175 9.06 12.39 12.92
N GLY A 176 8.92 11.28 12.17
CA GLY A 176 8.21 10.08 12.63
C GLY A 176 6.72 10.31 12.83
N LEU A 177 6.13 11.31 12.16
CA LEU A 177 4.72 11.68 12.31
C LEU A 177 3.97 11.53 10.98
N PRO A 178 2.71 11.08 11.01
CA PRO A 178 1.84 11.17 9.85
C PRO A 178 1.51 12.64 9.56
N ILE A 179 1.24 12.95 8.28
CA ILE A 179 1.00 14.33 7.84
C ILE A 179 -0.11 15.05 8.61
N ASN A 180 -1.14 14.31 9.04
CA ASN A 180 -2.26 14.87 9.79
C ASN A 180 -1.86 15.36 11.20
N LEU A 181 -0.81 14.78 11.80
CA LEU A 181 -0.23 15.22 13.07
C LEU A 181 0.91 16.22 12.87
N TYR A 182 1.69 16.09 11.78
CA TYR A 182 2.80 16.98 11.50
C TYR A 182 2.34 18.37 11.03
N GLU A 183 1.50 18.42 10.00
CA GLU A 183 0.98 19.68 9.45
C GLU A 183 -0.44 19.47 8.89
N SER A 184 -1.42 19.46 9.78
CA SER A 184 -2.82 19.12 9.46
C SER A 184 -3.50 20.06 8.48
N ARG A 185 -2.97 21.29 8.31
CA ARG A 185 -3.52 22.32 7.40
C ARG A 185 -2.82 22.37 6.06
N SER A 186 -1.82 21.52 5.83
CA SER A 186 -1.13 21.48 4.54
C SER A 186 -2.05 20.95 3.43
N ALA A 187 -1.81 21.38 2.20
CA ALA A 187 -2.51 20.84 1.03
C ALA A 187 -2.34 19.32 0.91
N GLY A 188 -1.19 18.77 1.32
CA GLY A 188 -0.97 17.34 1.37
C GLY A 188 -1.89 16.63 2.36
N ALA A 189 -2.03 17.16 3.60
CA ALA A 189 -2.93 16.60 4.59
C ALA A 189 -4.41 16.65 4.15
N GLU A 190 -4.82 17.76 3.55
CA GLU A 190 -6.17 17.91 3.01
C GLU A 190 -6.45 16.90 1.90
N SER A 191 -5.52 16.74 0.95
CA SER A 191 -5.67 15.78 -0.14
C SER A 191 -5.76 14.34 0.38
N TYR A 192 -4.95 13.94 1.37
CA TYR A 192 -5.07 12.60 1.96
C TYR A 192 -6.39 12.39 2.71
N ARG A 193 -6.92 13.41 3.40
CA ARG A 193 -8.26 13.30 4.00
C ARG A 193 -9.36 13.15 2.96
N ASN A 194 -9.26 13.89 1.85
CA ASN A 194 -10.21 13.77 0.74
C ASN A 194 -10.13 12.39 0.08
N LEU A 195 -8.92 11.85 -0.10
CA LEU A 195 -8.74 10.48 -0.59
C LEU A 195 -9.36 9.46 0.35
N ALA A 196 -9.09 9.56 1.66
CA ALA A 196 -9.65 8.66 2.65
C ALA A 196 -11.19 8.70 2.63
N LYS A 197 -11.78 9.90 2.56
CA LYS A 197 -13.23 10.06 2.43
C LYS A 197 -13.75 9.40 1.16
N GLU A 198 -13.09 9.63 0.02
CA GLU A 198 -13.50 9.04 -1.27
C GLU A 198 -13.42 7.50 -1.26
N ILE A 199 -12.45 6.91 -0.53
CA ILE A 199 -12.34 5.46 -0.33
C ILE A 199 -13.51 4.95 0.52
N VAL A 200 -13.79 5.59 1.65
CA VAL A 200 -14.89 5.19 2.56
C VAL A 200 -16.24 5.31 1.86
N ASP A 201 -16.53 6.44 1.21
CA ASP A 201 -17.80 6.67 0.49
C ASP A 201 -18.03 5.63 -0.63
N ARG A 202 -16.96 5.03 -1.19
CA ARG A 202 -17.04 3.99 -2.22
C ARG A 202 -17.27 2.59 -1.66
N LYS A 203 -16.94 2.34 -0.39
CA LYS A 203 -17.16 1.05 0.27
C LYS A 203 -18.66 0.78 0.50
N ASP A 204 -19.46 1.85 0.57
CA ASP A 204 -20.91 1.78 0.82
C ASP A 204 -21.73 1.61 -0.48
N LEU A 205 -21.08 1.46 -1.64
CA LEU A 205 -21.67 1.21 -2.96
C LEU A 205 -21.34 -0.21 -3.47
#